data_113be23d5a66b14136f1450b2c607612
#
_entry.id   113be23d5a66b14136f1450b2c607612
#
_cell.length_a   1.000
_cell.length_b   1.000
_cell.length_c   1.000
_cell.angle_alpha   90.00
_cell.angle_beta   90.00
_cell.angle_gamma   90.00
#
_symmetry.space_group_name_H-M   'P 1'
#
loop_
_entity.id
_entity.type
_entity.pdbx_description
1 polymer ?
#
loop_
_entity_poly.entity_id
_entity_poly.type
_entity_poly.pdbx_seq_one_letter_code
_entity_poly.pdbx_strand_id
1 'polypeptide(L)'
;MKKILLIAFIVSGLTAMSQTDTVKYWKFENKASLNFSQSYFSNWSAGGENTLATTGKYTNSSNYEKGKHKWDNWLHLALGYSLIGDAKALKTDDKIEFISSYGYDIHEKLYATILLTFKSQFAKGYNYKKDSSIFISKFMAPGTIDIGPGVEWKANDHFMVNFSPLTTKWIIVNDERLADAGAFGLDPAVIDTNGVIEHAKKVKTMFGAKVLAVFNYEIFKNVDFSTKLELFSDYLKNPQNIDINWQTGLTLKVNSWLNVNITTELIYDNDILFANSDGTGFGPRTQFNENMQLGLVVSF
;
A
#
# COMPACT_ATOMS: atom_id res chain seq x y z
N MET A 1 -21.95 -20.55 12.36
CA MET A 1 -21.85 -20.04 13.73
C MET A 1 -20.46 -20.18 14.37
N LYS A 2 -19.70 -21.29 14.21
CA LYS A 2 -18.35 -21.45 14.82
C LYS A 2 -17.26 -20.48 14.31
N LYS A 3 -17.38 -19.94 13.10
CA LYS A 3 -16.39 -19.01 12.52
C LYS A 3 -16.57 -17.54 12.96
N ILE A 4 -17.77 -17.16 13.41
CA ILE A 4 -18.06 -15.81 13.92
C ILE A 4 -17.52 -15.65 15.35
N LEU A 5 -17.51 -16.74 16.15
CA LEU A 5 -16.96 -16.74 17.50
C LEU A 5 -15.43 -16.53 17.53
N LEU A 6 -14.71 -16.94 16.47
CA LEU A 6 -13.24 -16.79 16.41
C LEU A 6 -12.82 -15.32 16.23
N ILE A 7 -13.60 -14.53 15.49
CA ILE A 7 -13.36 -13.09 15.28
C ILE A 7 -13.63 -12.31 16.58
N ALA A 8 -14.67 -12.65 17.32
CA ALA A 8 -14.98 -12.04 18.61
C ALA A 8 -13.90 -12.32 19.67
N PHE A 9 -13.23 -13.48 19.63
CA PHE A 9 -12.18 -13.85 20.59
C PHE A 9 -10.84 -13.14 20.33
N ILE A 10 -10.55 -12.75 19.07
CA ILE A 10 -9.35 -11.97 18.73
C ILE A 10 -9.49 -10.52 19.19
N VAL A 11 -10.71 -9.96 19.17
CA VAL A 11 -10.97 -8.58 19.61
C VAL A 11 -10.92 -8.45 21.14
N SER A 12 -11.31 -9.47 21.90
CA SER A 12 -11.30 -9.43 23.37
C SER A 12 -9.92 -9.63 24.01
N GLY A 13 -8.94 -10.16 23.28
CA GLY A 13 -7.56 -10.36 23.77
C GLY A 13 -6.70 -9.11 23.82
N LEU A 14 -7.12 -8.01 23.18
CA LEU A 14 -6.32 -6.78 23.06
C LEU A 14 -6.55 -5.74 24.16
N THR A 15 -7.50 -5.96 25.09
CA THR A 15 -7.84 -4.98 26.13
C THR A 15 -7.15 -5.17 27.48
N ALA A 16 -6.29 -6.17 27.64
CA ALA A 16 -5.63 -6.48 28.90
C ALA A 16 -4.19 -5.95 28.97
N MET A 17 -3.95 -4.67 28.72
CA MET A 17 -2.70 -4.00 29.10
C MET A 17 -2.95 -3.09 30.30
N SER A 18 -2.54 -3.58 31.46
CA SER A 18 -2.56 -2.94 32.77
C SER A 18 -1.97 -1.53 32.72
N GLN A 19 -2.71 -0.56 33.24
CA GLN A 19 -2.23 0.78 33.57
C GLN A 19 -1.23 0.69 34.72
N THR A 20 0.03 0.92 34.44
CA THR A 20 1.01 1.37 35.43
C THR A 20 1.44 2.78 35.06
N ASP A 21 1.51 3.67 36.04
CA ASP A 21 1.93 5.10 35.93
C ASP A 21 3.42 5.25 35.60
N THR A 22 3.88 4.60 34.54
CA THR A 22 5.23 4.75 34.00
C THR A 22 5.18 5.66 32.78
N VAL A 23 6.16 6.55 32.65
CA VAL A 23 6.32 7.41 31.46
C VAL A 23 6.25 6.52 30.22
N LYS A 24 5.16 6.64 29.46
CA LYS A 24 4.95 5.83 28.27
C LYS A 24 5.76 6.44 27.12
N TYR A 25 6.86 5.81 26.78
CA TYR A 25 7.66 6.20 25.61
C TYR A 25 7.03 5.78 24.26
N TRP A 26 6.07 4.85 24.30
CA TRP A 26 5.33 4.36 23.15
C TRP A 26 3.92 4.93 23.08
N LYS A 27 3.54 5.39 21.90
CA LYS A 27 2.16 5.73 21.55
C LYS A 27 1.68 4.74 20.49
N PHE A 28 0.50 4.16 20.71
CA PHE A 28 -0.13 3.23 19.78
C PHE A 28 -1.47 3.79 19.35
N GLU A 29 -1.69 3.78 18.04
CA GLU A 29 -2.97 4.14 17.45
C GLU A 29 -3.39 3.02 16.50
N ASN A 30 -4.53 2.41 16.76
CA ASN A 30 -5.07 1.33 15.96
C ASN A 30 -6.41 1.78 15.37
N LYS A 31 -6.60 1.48 14.09
CA LYS A 31 -7.84 1.76 13.40
C LYS A 31 -8.21 0.57 12.52
N ALA A 32 -9.38 -0.02 12.77
CA ALA A 32 -9.96 -1.03 11.92
C ALA A 32 -11.20 -0.47 11.24
N SER A 33 -11.41 -0.80 9.97
CA SER A 33 -12.63 -0.40 9.26
C SER A 33 -13.13 -1.48 8.33
N LEU A 34 -14.46 -1.53 8.19
CA LEU A 34 -15.17 -2.27 7.17
C LEU A 34 -15.86 -1.25 6.25
N ASN A 35 -15.41 -1.20 5.01
CA ASN A 35 -15.92 -0.25 4.03
C ASN A 35 -16.78 -0.99 3.00
N PHE A 36 -17.85 -0.38 2.54
CA PHE A 36 -18.76 -0.99 1.58
C PHE A 36 -19.34 0.03 0.61
N SER A 37 -19.72 -0.47 -0.56
CA SER A 37 -20.52 0.23 -1.57
C SER A 37 -21.50 -0.77 -2.17
N GLN A 38 -22.74 -0.38 -2.38
CA GLN A 38 -23.81 -1.25 -2.86
C GLN A 38 -24.72 -0.54 -3.85
N SER A 39 -25.12 -1.28 -4.91
CA SER A 39 -26.26 -0.96 -5.77
C SER A 39 -27.19 -2.15 -5.81
N TYR A 40 -28.49 -1.93 -5.64
CA TYR A 40 -29.49 -3.00 -5.65
C TYR A 40 -30.65 -2.61 -6.58
N PHE A 41 -31.01 -3.52 -7.46
CA PHE A 41 -32.11 -3.37 -8.42
C PHE A 41 -33.08 -4.53 -8.28
N SER A 42 -34.37 -4.22 -8.19
CA SER A 42 -35.45 -5.22 -8.21
C SER A 42 -36.53 -4.73 -9.16
N ASN A 43 -36.86 -5.49 -10.19
CA ASN A 43 -37.87 -5.17 -11.20
C ASN A 43 -37.62 -3.79 -11.87
N TRP A 44 -36.35 -3.38 -12.01
CA TRP A 44 -35.96 -2.08 -12.54
C TRP A 44 -35.95 -2.12 -14.07
N SER A 45 -36.95 -1.47 -14.72
CA SER A 45 -37.15 -1.55 -16.17
C SER A 45 -36.04 -0.90 -17.01
N ALA A 46 -35.28 0.05 -16.44
CA ALA A 46 -34.19 0.74 -17.16
C ALA A 46 -32.86 -0.08 -17.20
N GLY A 47 -32.86 -1.30 -16.65
CA GLY A 47 -31.65 -2.13 -16.55
C GLY A 47 -30.76 -1.75 -15.36
N GLY A 48 -29.76 -2.59 -15.10
CA GLY A 48 -28.79 -2.46 -13.99
C GLY A 48 -28.45 -3.81 -13.41
N GLU A 49 -27.28 -3.93 -12.79
CA GLU A 49 -26.85 -5.13 -12.08
C GLU A 49 -26.59 -4.85 -10.60
N ASN A 50 -26.99 -5.77 -9.74
CA ASN A 50 -26.69 -5.68 -8.32
C ASN A 50 -25.19 -5.71 -8.12
N THR A 51 -24.65 -4.78 -7.33
CA THR A 51 -23.24 -4.74 -6.97
C THR A 51 -23.07 -4.64 -5.49
N LEU A 52 -22.07 -5.32 -4.95
CA LEU A 52 -21.64 -5.21 -3.57
C LEU A 52 -20.12 -5.21 -3.54
N ALA A 53 -19.52 -4.12 -3.10
CA ALA A 53 -18.09 -4.06 -2.84
C ALA A 53 -17.84 -3.92 -1.33
N THR A 54 -16.88 -4.69 -0.82
CA THR A 54 -16.51 -4.68 0.60
C THR A 54 -15.01 -4.68 0.72
N THR A 55 -14.45 -3.81 1.61
CA THR A 55 -13.02 -3.75 1.90
C THR A 55 -12.82 -3.69 3.42
N GLY A 56 -12.09 -4.67 3.96
CA GLY A 56 -11.54 -4.61 5.31
C GLY A 56 -10.22 -3.86 5.28
N LYS A 57 -10.03 -2.90 6.21
CA LYS A 57 -8.76 -2.17 6.38
C LYS A 57 -8.34 -2.20 7.85
N TYR A 58 -7.04 -2.26 8.07
CA TYR A 58 -6.43 -2.10 9.38
C TYR A 58 -5.21 -1.21 9.27
N THR A 59 -5.11 -0.23 10.15
CA THR A 59 -3.95 0.65 10.25
C THR A 59 -3.47 0.67 11.69
N ASN A 60 -2.16 0.54 11.88
CA ASN A 60 -1.49 0.73 13.16
C ASN A 60 -0.41 1.79 13.00
N SER A 61 -0.33 2.70 13.96
CA SER A 61 0.78 3.60 14.18
C SER A 61 1.38 3.31 15.55
N SER A 62 2.67 3.04 15.61
CA SER A 62 3.39 2.70 16.83
C SER A 62 4.64 3.56 16.91
N ASN A 63 4.58 4.62 17.73
CA ASN A 63 5.60 5.66 17.80
C ASN A 63 6.29 5.63 19.15
N TYR A 64 7.61 5.52 19.14
CA TYR A 64 8.47 5.59 20.31
C TYR A 64 9.26 6.88 20.31
N GLU A 65 9.32 7.54 21.47
CA GLU A 65 10.15 8.71 21.64
C GLU A 65 10.77 8.72 23.06
N LYS A 66 12.11 8.80 23.12
CA LYS A 66 12.85 8.93 24.38
C LYS A 66 14.16 9.68 24.15
N GLY A 67 14.28 10.86 24.75
CA GLY A 67 15.45 11.72 24.60
C GLY A 67 15.66 12.12 23.14
N LYS A 68 16.81 11.74 22.58
CA LYS A 68 17.14 12.00 21.17
C LYS A 68 16.71 10.90 20.21
N HIS A 69 16.08 9.84 20.69
CA HIS A 69 15.70 8.69 19.89
C HIS A 69 14.21 8.71 19.60
N LYS A 70 13.85 8.48 18.36
CA LYS A 70 12.49 8.21 17.93
C LYS A 70 12.45 6.96 17.05
N TRP A 71 11.32 6.27 17.04
CA TRP A 71 11.07 5.13 16.16
C TRP A 71 9.60 5.10 15.78
N ASP A 72 9.34 5.51 14.57
CA ASP A 72 7.99 5.62 14.02
C ASP A 72 7.72 4.42 13.13
N ASN A 73 6.65 3.68 13.44
CA ASN A 73 6.22 2.52 12.67
C ASN A 73 4.79 2.72 12.20
N TRP A 74 4.54 2.38 10.97
CA TRP A 74 3.22 2.43 10.37
C TRP A 74 2.93 1.17 9.57
N LEU A 75 1.81 0.52 9.87
CA LEU A 75 1.32 -0.67 9.18
C LEU A 75 -0.05 -0.36 8.58
N HIS A 76 -0.21 -0.65 7.30
CA HIS A 76 -1.49 -0.58 6.60
C HIS A 76 -1.78 -1.90 5.90
N LEU A 77 -2.94 -2.48 6.22
CA LEU A 77 -3.46 -3.70 5.63
C LEU A 77 -4.81 -3.40 4.99
N ALA A 78 -5.02 -3.87 3.76
CA ALA A 78 -6.31 -3.77 3.09
C ALA A 78 -6.58 -5.03 2.27
N LEU A 79 -7.84 -5.49 2.26
CA LEU A 79 -8.31 -6.55 1.38
C LEU A 79 -9.76 -6.31 1.01
N GLY A 80 -10.05 -6.21 -0.28
CA GLY A 80 -11.36 -5.88 -0.79
C GLY A 80 -11.76 -6.72 -2.00
N TYR A 81 -13.05 -6.98 -2.07
CA TYR A 81 -13.69 -7.70 -3.17
C TYR A 81 -14.99 -7.02 -3.59
N SER A 82 -15.32 -7.14 -4.88
CA SER A 82 -16.58 -6.72 -5.46
C SER A 82 -17.29 -7.91 -6.09
N LEU A 83 -18.59 -7.99 -5.90
CA LEU A 83 -19.53 -8.89 -6.57
C LEU A 83 -20.39 -8.07 -7.51
N ILE A 84 -20.53 -8.48 -8.76
CA ILE A 84 -21.36 -7.82 -9.77
C ILE A 84 -22.29 -8.89 -10.35
N GLY A 85 -23.61 -8.77 -10.11
CA GLY A 85 -24.57 -9.80 -10.47
C GLY A 85 -24.20 -11.17 -9.90
N ASP A 86 -24.23 -12.19 -10.73
CA ASP A 86 -23.85 -13.57 -10.41
C ASP A 86 -22.38 -13.90 -10.73
N ALA A 87 -21.57 -12.86 -11.02
CA ALA A 87 -20.17 -13.07 -11.40
C ALA A 87 -19.31 -13.50 -10.20
N LYS A 88 -18.13 -14.06 -10.49
CA LYS A 88 -17.13 -14.36 -9.46
C LYS A 88 -16.64 -13.07 -8.80
N ALA A 89 -16.30 -13.16 -7.51
CA ALA A 89 -15.75 -12.05 -6.77
C ALA A 89 -14.46 -11.51 -7.45
N LEU A 90 -14.44 -10.20 -7.70
CA LEU A 90 -13.31 -9.47 -8.26
C LEU A 90 -12.54 -8.80 -7.13
N LYS A 91 -11.23 -8.98 -7.08
CA LYS A 91 -10.37 -8.28 -6.12
C LYS A 91 -10.30 -6.80 -6.47
N THR A 92 -10.64 -5.93 -5.53
CA THR A 92 -10.69 -4.45 -5.72
C THR A 92 -9.65 -3.71 -4.91
N ASP A 93 -9.19 -4.29 -3.79
CA ASP A 93 -8.12 -3.74 -2.96
C ASP A 93 -7.31 -4.90 -2.36
N ASP A 94 -6.00 -4.77 -2.27
CA ASP A 94 -5.15 -5.79 -1.66
C ASP A 94 -3.78 -5.18 -1.36
N LYS A 95 -3.52 -4.87 -0.11
CA LYS A 95 -2.33 -4.13 0.30
C LYS A 95 -1.80 -4.64 1.64
N ILE A 96 -0.50 -4.87 1.67
CA ILE A 96 0.31 -4.97 2.87
C ILE A 96 1.38 -3.89 2.73
N GLU A 97 1.38 -2.90 3.61
CA GLU A 97 2.38 -1.84 3.60
C GLU A 97 2.87 -1.59 5.02
N PHE A 98 4.18 -1.65 5.20
CA PHE A 98 4.85 -1.39 6.47
C PHE A 98 5.97 -0.38 6.24
N ILE A 99 5.99 0.67 7.06
CA ILE A 99 7.03 1.70 7.06
C ILE A 99 7.59 1.78 8.47
N SER A 100 8.91 1.78 8.61
CA SER A 100 9.60 1.90 9.88
C SER A 100 10.75 2.90 9.74
N SER A 101 10.75 3.98 10.51
CA SER A 101 11.76 5.02 10.54
C SER A 101 12.35 5.12 11.94
N TYR A 102 13.58 4.66 12.12
CA TYR A 102 14.34 4.96 13.33
C TYR A 102 15.12 6.23 13.13
N GLY A 103 15.01 7.18 14.05
CA GLY A 103 15.62 8.49 13.98
C GLY A 103 16.41 8.86 15.24
N TYR A 104 17.52 9.56 15.04
CA TYR A 104 18.31 10.21 16.09
C TYR A 104 18.30 11.72 15.86
N ASP A 105 17.87 12.47 16.86
CA ASP A 105 17.80 13.94 16.83
C ASP A 105 19.19 14.55 16.72
N ILE A 106 19.46 15.21 15.59
CA ILE A 106 20.74 15.87 15.29
C ILE A 106 20.64 17.41 15.36
N HIS A 107 19.46 17.94 15.16
CA HIS A 107 19.16 19.37 15.26
C HIS A 107 17.65 19.55 15.36
N GLU A 108 17.19 20.70 15.82
CA GLU A 108 15.76 21.01 15.98
C GLU A 108 14.94 20.55 14.76
N LYS A 109 14.00 19.59 14.98
CA LYS A 109 13.15 18.98 13.94
C LYS A 109 13.86 18.18 12.85
N LEU A 110 15.18 17.94 12.99
CA LEU A 110 15.99 17.23 12.00
C LEU A 110 16.57 15.96 12.63
N TYR A 111 16.35 14.83 12.00
CA TYR A 111 16.75 13.51 12.48
C TYR A 111 17.63 12.81 11.45
N ALA A 112 18.76 12.24 11.90
CA ALA A 112 19.44 11.22 11.13
C ALA A 112 18.65 9.93 11.24
N THR A 113 18.29 9.28 10.11
CA THR A 113 17.34 8.19 10.10
C THR A 113 17.86 6.94 9.37
N ILE A 114 17.27 5.79 9.72
CA ILE A 114 17.26 4.60 8.87
C ILE A 114 15.78 4.35 8.55
N LEU A 115 15.44 4.44 7.27
CA LEU A 115 14.09 4.20 6.75
C LEU A 115 14.02 2.80 6.13
N LEU A 116 13.03 2.01 6.55
CA LEU A 116 12.67 0.73 5.95
C LEU A 116 11.23 0.81 5.47
N THR A 117 10.98 0.34 4.25
CA THR A 117 9.61 0.13 3.75
C THR A 117 9.47 -1.28 3.21
N PHE A 118 8.31 -1.87 3.43
CA PHE A 118 7.92 -3.17 2.88
C PHE A 118 6.53 -3.06 2.28
N LYS A 119 6.36 -3.55 1.06
CA LYS A 119 5.06 -3.62 0.40
C LYS A 119 4.84 -4.99 -0.23
N SER A 120 3.62 -5.50 -0.14
CA SER A 120 3.16 -6.71 -0.82
C SER A 120 1.63 -6.75 -0.86
N GLN A 121 1.07 -7.91 -1.13
CA GLN A 121 -0.36 -8.19 -1.17
C GLN A 121 -0.67 -9.57 -0.57
N PHE A 122 -1.92 -9.82 -0.20
CA PHE A 122 -2.36 -11.08 0.42
C PHE A 122 -2.73 -12.14 -0.61
N ALA A 123 -3.57 -11.78 -1.57
CA ALA A 123 -4.32 -12.71 -2.40
C ALA A 123 -3.87 -12.68 -3.86
N LYS A 124 -4.17 -13.74 -4.60
CA LYS A 124 -3.97 -13.77 -6.03
C LYS A 124 -4.83 -12.71 -6.72
N GLY A 125 -4.22 -11.94 -7.63
CA GLY A 125 -4.91 -11.04 -8.55
C GLY A 125 -5.00 -11.66 -9.93
N TYR A 126 -6.08 -11.36 -10.68
CA TYR A 126 -6.34 -11.95 -11.98
C TYR A 126 -6.61 -10.88 -13.03
N ASN A 127 -6.36 -11.19 -14.30
CA ASN A 127 -6.79 -10.34 -15.40
C ASN A 127 -8.20 -10.74 -15.82
N TYR A 128 -9.20 -10.20 -15.14
CA TYR A 128 -10.61 -10.53 -15.35
C TYR A 128 -11.15 -10.21 -16.76
N LYS A 129 -10.43 -9.36 -17.52
CA LYS A 129 -10.83 -9.01 -18.91
C LYS A 129 -10.32 -9.99 -19.94
N LYS A 130 -9.25 -10.76 -19.64
CA LYS A 130 -8.63 -11.71 -20.59
C LYS A 130 -8.91 -13.15 -20.19
N ASP A 131 -8.29 -13.60 -19.11
CA ASP A 131 -8.41 -14.95 -18.59
C ASP A 131 -8.31 -14.92 -17.06
N SER A 132 -9.44 -15.19 -16.40
CA SER A 132 -9.52 -15.21 -14.95
C SER A 132 -9.00 -16.51 -14.31
N SER A 133 -8.52 -17.48 -15.10
CA SER A 133 -7.89 -18.70 -14.59
C SER A 133 -6.42 -18.48 -14.22
N ILE A 134 -5.75 -17.50 -14.88
CA ILE A 134 -4.33 -17.22 -14.70
C ILE A 134 -4.16 -15.99 -13.81
N PHE A 135 -3.53 -16.18 -12.64
CA PHE A 135 -3.21 -15.05 -11.78
C PHE A 135 -2.04 -14.23 -12.34
N ILE A 136 -2.10 -12.92 -12.13
CA ILE A 136 -1.08 -11.94 -12.54
C ILE A 136 -0.31 -11.36 -11.36
N SER A 137 -0.74 -11.64 -10.13
CA SER A 137 -0.09 -11.22 -8.90
C SER A 137 -0.46 -12.14 -7.74
N LYS A 138 0.35 -12.20 -6.68
CA LYS A 138 0.11 -12.93 -5.42
C LYS A 138 1.02 -12.39 -4.31
N PHE A 139 0.94 -12.95 -3.10
CA PHE A 139 1.87 -12.61 -2.02
C PHE A 139 3.33 -12.73 -2.47
N MET A 140 4.14 -11.70 -2.23
CA MET A 140 5.54 -11.57 -2.68
C MET A 140 5.73 -11.72 -4.22
N ALA A 141 4.70 -11.41 -4.99
CA ALA A 141 4.77 -11.31 -6.44
C ALA A 141 3.78 -10.23 -6.93
N PRO A 142 4.13 -8.91 -6.75
CA PRO A 142 5.41 -8.42 -6.22
C PRO A 142 5.44 -8.31 -4.70
N GLY A 143 6.66 -8.34 -4.16
CA GLY A 143 7.03 -7.78 -2.88
C GLY A 143 8.13 -6.75 -3.09
N THR A 144 8.12 -5.62 -2.37
CA THR A 144 9.21 -4.65 -2.38
C THR A 144 9.72 -4.39 -0.99
N ILE A 145 11.03 -4.29 -0.85
CA ILE A 145 11.71 -3.91 0.38
C ILE A 145 12.69 -2.80 0.04
N ASP A 146 12.60 -1.67 0.72
CA ASP A 146 13.56 -0.59 0.59
C ASP A 146 14.17 -0.32 1.97
N ILE A 147 15.47 -0.12 2.03
CA ILE A 147 16.17 0.30 3.24
C ILE A 147 17.28 1.28 2.89
N GLY A 148 17.39 2.37 3.66
CA GLY A 148 18.45 3.34 3.46
C GLY A 148 18.62 4.29 4.64
N PRO A 149 19.87 4.74 4.88
CA PRO A 149 20.14 5.87 5.76
C PRO A 149 19.67 7.17 5.12
N GLY A 150 19.20 8.10 5.93
CA GLY A 150 18.69 9.37 5.43
C GLY A 150 18.62 10.46 6.50
N VAL A 151 17.99 11.55 6.11
CA VAL A 151 17.69 12.66 6.99
C VAL A 151 16.19 12.94 6.90
N GLU A 152 15.55 13.04 8.04
CA GLU A 152 14.14 13.39 8.14
C GLU A 152 13.98 14.77 8.74
N TRP A 153 13.21 15.60 8.08
CA TRP A 153 12.72 16.86 8.60
C TRP A 153 11.26 16.73 8.99
N LYS A 154 10.98 16.76 10.31
CA LYS A 154 9.64 16.77 10.87
C LYS A 154 9.26 18.21 11.19
N ALA A 155 8.66 18.93 10.24
CA ALA A 155 8.31 20.34 10.39
C ALA A 155 7.35 20.57 11.57
N ASN A 156 6.37 19.68 11.71
CA ASN A 156 5.37 19.64 12.78
C ASN A 156 4.71 18.24 12.83
N ASP A 157 3.66 18.06 13.62
CA ASP A 157 2.94 16.79 13.72
C ASP A 157 2.13 16.41 12.46
N HIS A 158 2.00 17.34 11.53
CA HIS A 158 1.22 17.15 10.30
C HIS A 158 2.07 16.88 9.07
N PHE A 159 3.33 17.33 9.06
CA PHE A 159 4.17 17.27 7.87
C PHE A 159 5.59 16.78 8.19
N MET A 160 6.02 15.76 7.47
CA MET A 160 7.37 15.25 7.50
C MET A 160 7.88 14.92 6.10
N VAL A 161 9.18 15.08 5.89
CA VAL A 161 9.90 14.64 4.69
C VAL A 161 11.16 13.89 5.10
N ASN A 162 11.34 12.69 4.58
CA ASN A 162 12.56 11.89 4.71
C ASN A 162 13.27 11.82 3.35
N PHE A 163 14.54 12.12 3.32
CA PHE A 163 15.41 11.95 2.16
C PHE A 163 16.50 10.93 2.49
N SER A 164 16.48 9.80 1.80
CA SER A 164 17.40 8.69 1.94
C SER A 164 18.23 8.53 0.66
N PRO A 165 19.43 9.16 0.57
CA PRO A 165 20.22 9.19 -0.66
C PRO A 165 20.90 7.87 -1.02
N LEU A 166 20.98 6.93 -0.08
CA LEU A 166 21.66 5.63 -0.24
C LEU A 166 20.68 4.50 0.08
N THR A 167 19.61 4.39 -0.71
CA THR A 167 18.56 3.38 -0.51
C THR A 167 18.81 2.18 -1.41
N THR A 168 18.82 0.99 -0.82
CA THR A 168 18.74 -0.27 -1.55
C THR A 168 17.27 -0.68 -1.63
N LYS A 169 16.79 -0.97 -2.84
CA LYS A 169 15.43 -1.45 -3.13
C LYS A 169 15.51 -2.84 -3.75
N TRP A 170 14.76 -3.79 -3.20
CA TRP A 170 14.58 -5.12 -3.76
C TRP A 170 13.15 -5.26 -4.25
N ILE A 171 13.01 -5.67 -5.52
CA ILE A 171 11.74 -6.12 -6.09
C ILE A 171 11.78 -7.64 -6.14
N ILE A 172 10.86 -8.29 -5.46
CA ILE A 172 10.79 -9.75 -5.31
C ILE A 172 9.55 -10.24 -6.06
N VAL A 173 9.74 -11.17 -6.99
CA VAL A 173 8.65 -11.85 -7.71
C VAL A 173 8.75 -13.34 -7.42
N ASN A 174 8.12 -13.78 -6.34
CA ASN A 174 8.17 -15.17 -5.88
C ASN A 174 7.23 -16.08 -6.67
N ASP A 175 7.36 -16.01 -8.00
CA ASP A 175 6.67 -16.87 -8.97
C ASP A 175 7.49 -16.94 -10.25
N GLU A 176 7.86 -18.16 -10.68
CA GLU A 176 8.74 -18.36 -11.82
C GLU A 176 8.10 -17.87 -13.12
N ARG A 177 6.84 -18.20 -13.36
CA ARG A 177 6.12 -17.78 -14.58
C ARG A 177 6.03 -16.26 -14.71
N LEU A 178 5.77 -15.55 -13.57
CA LEU A 178 5.73 -14.08 -13.56
C LEU A 178 7.12 -13.49 -13.71
N ALA A 179 8.14 -14.08 -13.08
CA ALA A 179 9.51 -13.63 -13.22
C ALA A 179 10.00 -13.81 -14.67
N ASP A 180 9.79 -14.98 -15.25
CA ASP A 180 10.18 -15.28 -16.64
C ASP A 180 9.49 -14.38 -17.67
N ALA A 181 8.28 -13.93 -17.36
CA ALA A 181 7.57 -12.93 -18.16
C ALA A 181 8.07 -11.48 -17.97
N GLY A 182 9.08 -11.23 -17.11
CA GLY A 182 9.56 -9.89 -16.82
C GLY A 182 8.57 -9.02 -16.02
N ALA A 183 7.63 -9.65 -15.30
CA ALA A 183 6.61 -8.92 -14.55
C ALA A 183 7.25 -8.02 -13.48
N PHE A 184 6.60 -6.86 -13.23
CA PHE A 184 6.99 -5.89 -12.20
C PHE A 184 8.40 -5.29 -12.40
N GLY A 185 8.86 -5.21 -13.67
CA GLY A 185 10.14 -4.60 -14.01
C GLY A 185 11.36 -5.51 -13.83
N LEU A 186 11.17 -6.83 -13.69
CA LEU A 186 12.26 -7.79 -13.75
C LEU A 186 12.74 -7.95 -15.20
N ASP A 187 14.02 -8.34 -15.37
CA ASP A 187 14.51 -8.78 -16.66
C ASP A 187 13.89 -10.15 -16.98
N PRO A 188 13.31 -10.35 -18.18
CA PRO A 188 12.63 -11.61 -18.52
C PRO A 188 13.61 -12.76 -18.71
N ALA A 189 13.09 -13.98 -18.73
CA ALA A 189 13.84 -15.19 -19.09
C ALA A 189 14.45 -15.08 -20.48
N VAL A 190 15.61 -15.71 -20.68
CA VAL A 190 16.20 -15.89 -22.01
C VAL A 190 15.57 -17.12 -22.66
N ILE A 191 14.96 -16.90 -23.82
CA ILE A 191 14.26 -17.96 -24.56
C ILE A 191 14.84 -18.11 -25.99
N ASP A 192 14.83 -19.31 -26.52
CA ASP A 192 15.10 -19.62 -27.91
C ASP A 192 13.95 -20.41 -28.56
N THR A 193 14.16 -20.93 -29.76
CA THR A 193 13.17 -21.76 -30.51
C THR A 193 12.81 -23.08 -29.81
N ASN A 194 13.62 -23.53 -28.84
CA ASN A 194 13.44 -24.79 -28.11
C ASN A 194 12.84 -24.59 -26.70
N GLY A 195 12.69 -23.35 -26.26
CA GLY A 195 12.13 -22.99 -24.96
C GLY A 195 13.00 -22.08 -24.10
N VAL A 196 12.86 -22.15 -22.79
CA VAL A 196 13.64 -21.34 -21.85
C VAL A 196 15.07 -21.89 -21.75
N ILE A 197 16.06 -21.03 -22.05
CA ILE A 197 17.48 -21.32 -21.88
C ILE A 197 17.92 -20.96 -20.44
N GLU A 198 17.47 -19.78 -19.93
CA GLU A 198 17.80 -19.29 -18.61
C GLU A 198 16.56 -18.62 -17.99
N HIS A 199 16.16 -19.11 -16.81
CA HIS A 199 15.06 -18.51 -16.07
C HIS A 199 15.43 -17.13 -15.51
N ALA A 200 14.45 -16.25 -15.44
CA ALA A 200 14.62 -14.92 -14.86
C ALA A 200 14.98 -14.98 -13.38
N LYS A 201 15.77 -14.03 -12.93
CA LYS A 201 16.02 -13.84 -11.49
C LYS A 201 14.73 -13.35 -10.83
N LYS A 202 14.34 -14.00 -9.72
CA LYS A 202 13.15 -13.64 -8.94
C LYS A 202 13.31 -12.38 -8.09
N VAL A 203 14.51 -11.81 -8.03
CA VAL A 203 14.85 -10.61 -7.26
C VAL A 203 15.65 -9.67 -8.13
N LYS A 204 15.17 -8.44 -8.23
CA LYS A 204 15.89 -7.29 -8.82
C LYS A 204 16.37 -6.41 -7.66
N THR A 205 17.64 -6.07 -7.68
CA THR A 205 18.23 -5.13 -6.71
C THR A 205 18.51 -3.82 -7.42
N MET A 206 18.07 -2.73 -6.81
CA MET A 206 18.28 -1.35 -7.25
C MET A 206 18.96 -0.58 -6.13
N PHE A 207 19.73 0.44 -6.47
CA PHE A 207 20.42 1.31 -5.52
C PHE A 207 20.25 2.76 -5.94
N GLY A 208 19.74 3.60 -5.04
CA GLY A 208 19.39 4.96 -5.43
C GLY A 208 18.99 5.88 -4.30
N ALA A 209 18.32 6.97 -4.65
CA ALA A 209 17.74 7.92 -3.71
C ALA A 209 16.25 7.69 -3.53
N LYS A 210 15.78 7.79 -2.29
CA LYS A 210 14.36 7.77 -1.93
C LYS A 210 13.96 9.06 -1.22
N VAL A 211 12.79 9.59 -1.57
CA VAL A 211 12.08 10.63 -0.82
C VAL A 211 10.76 10.04 -0.34
N LEU A 212 10.45 10.24 0.93
CA LEU A 212 9.14 9.96 1.52
C LEU A 212 8.61 11.26 2.14
N ALA A 213 7.50 11.78 1.64
CA ALA A 213 6.82 12.93 2.21
C ALA A 213 5.42 12.52 2.67
N VAL A 214 5.06 12.92 3.89
CA VAL A 214 3.74 12.63 4.50
C VAL A 214 3.14 13.92 5.03
N PHE A 215 1.88 14.13 4.72
CA PHE A 215 1.09 15.23 5.26
C PHE A 215 -0.30 14.73 5.66
N ASN A 216 -0.73 15.05 6.90
CA ASN A 216 -2.03 14.71 7.45
C ASN A 216 -2.58 15.92 8.20
N TYR A 217 -3.79 16.37 7.85
CA TYR A 217 -4.39 17.55 8.47
C TYR A 217 -5.91 17.51 8.43
N GLU A 218 -6.56 17.93 9.50
CA GLU A 218 -7.99 18.21 9.48
C GLU A 218 -8.23 19.57 8.81
N ILE A 219 -8.52 19.54 7.50
CA ILE A 219 -8.66 20.76 6.67
C ILE A 219 -9.95 21.53 6.95
N PHE A 220 -11.00 20.83 7.39
CA PHE A 220 -12.25 21.39 7.89
C PHE A 220 -12.75 20.51 9.03
N LYS A 221 -13.65 21.00 9.86
CA LYS A 221 -14.28 20.21 10.91
C LYS A 221 -14.83 18.89 10.36
N ASN A 222 -14.37 17.79 10.91
CA ASN A 222 -14.74 16.42 10.49
C ASN A 222 -14.26 16.04 9.07
N VAL A 223 -13.29 16.76 8.48
CA VAL A 223 -12.72 16.46 7.18
C VAL A 223 -11.21 16.34 7.30
N ASP A 224 -10.70 15.10 7.33
CA ASP A 224 -9.27 14.82 7.36
C ASP A 224 -8.75 14.63 5.94
N PHE A 225 -7.69 15.34 5.60
CA PHE A 225 -6.91 15.12 4.39
C PHE A 225 -5.58 14.46 4.74
N SER A 226 -5.22 13.45 3.99
CA SER A 226 -3.92 12.77 4.09
C SER A 226 -3.27 12.64 2.73
N THR A 227 -1.95 12.78 2.68
CA THR A 227 -1.19 12.47 1.47
C THR A 227 0.15 11.89 1.81
N LYS A 228 0.59 10.92 1.00
CA LYS A 228 1.89 10.25 1.08
C LYS A 228 2.48 10.17 -0.31
N LEU A 229 3.65 10.77 -0.49
CA LEU A 229 4.41 10.77 -1.74
C LEU A 229 5.71 10.02 -1.52
N GLU A 230 5.95 9.00 -2.32
CA GLU A 230 7.22 8.30 -2.41
C GLU A 230 7.81 8.51 -3.79
N LEU A 231 9.07 8.93 -3.83
CA LEU A 231 9.87 9.07 -5.04
C LEU A 231 11.10 8.17 -4.91
N PHE A 232 11.48 7.48 -5.99
CA PHE A 232 12.71 6.71 -6.04
C PHE A 232 13.40 6.91 -7.37
N SER A 233 14.72 7.09 -7.34
CA SER A 233 15.57 7.19 -8.53
C SER A 233 16.70 6.17 -8.44
N ASP A 234 16.79 5.25 -9.41
CA ASP A 234 17.85 4.23 -9.48
C ASP A 234 19.14 4.83 -10.07
N TYR A 235 20.20 4.87 -9.27
CA TYR A 235 21.51 5.37 -9.71
C TYR A 235 22.20 4.46 -10.72
N LEU A 236 21.85 3.17 -10.73
CA LEU A 236 22.48 2.17 -11.58
C LEU A 236 21.87 2.11 -12.98
N LYS A 237 20.59 2.51 -13.10
CA LYS A 237 19.85 2.41 -14.35
C LYS A 237 18.91 3.60 -14.53
N ASN A 238 19.27 4.48 -15.49
CA ASN A 238 18.45 5.66 -15.85
C ASN A 238 18.08 6.58 -14.68
N PRO A 239 19.05 7.18 -13.97
CA PRO A 239 18.77 7.97 -12.75
C PRO A 239 17.86 9.19 -12.99
N GLN A 240 17.69 9.63 -14.23
CA GLN A 240 16.74 10.68 -14.62
C GLN A 240 15.27 10.22 -14.56
N ASN A 241 15.02 8.92 -14.55
CA ASN A 241 13.67 8.36 -14.40
C ASN A 241 13.35 8.23 -12.92
N ILE A 242 12.25 8.84 -12.50
CA ILE A 242 11.81 8.85 -11.10
C ILE A 242 10.55 8.00 -11.01
N ASP A 243 10.62 6.93 -10.23
CA ASP A 243 9.44 6.17 -9.82
C ASP A 243 8.62 7.01 -8.84
N ILE A 244 7.32 7.04 -9.02
CA ILE A 244 6.37 7.82 -8.21
C ILE A 244 5.32 6.87 -7.66
N ASN A 245 5.09 6.91 -6.34
CA ASN A 245 3.90 6.39 -5.72
C ASN A 245 3.28 7.51 -4.87
N TRP A 246 2.13 8.00 -5.29
CA TRP A 246 1.44 9.09 -4.62
C TRP A 246 0.04 8.64 -4.20
N GLN A 247 -0.18 8.63 -2.90
CA GLN A 247 -1.45 8.29 -2.29
C GLN A 247 -2.09 9.54 -1.67
N THR A 248 -3.40 9.70 -1.85
CA THR A 248 -4.18 10.71 -1.14
C THR A 248 -5.41 10.09 -0.50
N GLY A 249 -5.85 10.69 0.58
CA GLY A 249 -7.06 10.28 1.29
C GLY A 249 -7.84 11.49 1.78
N LEU A 250 -9.15 11.45 1.60
CA LEU A 250 -10.09 12.38 2.19
C LEU A 250 -11.08 11.57 3.02
N THR A 251 -11.11 11.81 4.33
CA THR A 251 -12.04 11.15 5.25
C THR A 251 -13.04 12.17 5.77
N LEU A 252 -14.32 11.97 5.44
CA LEU A 252 -15.42 12.78 5.95
C LEU A 252 -16.08 12.02 7.10
N LYS A 253 -15.92 12.50 8.32
CA LYS A 253 -16.45 11.89 9.56
C LYS A 253 -17.92 12.27 9.73
N VAL A 254 -18.83 11.31 9.58
CA VAL A 254 -20.25 11.49 9.85
C VAL A 254 -20.47 11.50 11.37
N ASN A 255 -19.85 10.54 12.06
CA ASN A 255 -19.81 10.44 13.52
C ASN A 255 -18.58 9.61 13.98
N SER A 256 -18.54 9.15 15.24
CA SER A 256 -17.39 8.44 15.83
C SER A 256 -17.13 7.06 15.21
N TRP A 257 -18.10 6.45 14.52
CA TRP A 257 -18.00 5.11 13.94
C TRP A 257 -18.33 5.02 12.45
N LEU A 258 -18.82 6.11 11.83
CA LEU A 258 -19.23 6.15 10.43
C LEU A 258 -18.50 7.27 9.70
N ASN A 259 -17.89 6.95 8.57
CA ASN A 259 -17.22 7.91 7.71
C ASN A 259 -17.44 7.62 6.22
N VAL A 260 -17.17 8.59 5.37
CA VAL A 260 -16.98 8.41 3.92
C VAL A 260 -15.51 8.61 3.63
N ASN A 261 -14.90 7.64 2.93
CA ASN A 261 -13.50 7.68 2.54
C ASN A 261 -13.40 7.81 1.02
N ILE A 262 -12.63 8.77 0.56
CA ILE A 262 -12.22 8.89 -0.84
C ILE A 262 -10.71 8.73 -0.84
N THR A 263 -10.20 7.75 -1.56
CA THR A 263 -8.75 7.48 -1.64
C THR A 263 -8.32 7.41 -3.08
N THR A 264 -7.17 7.99 -3.40
CA THR A 264 -6.54 7.85 -4.70
C THR A 264 -5.13 7.32 -4.56
N GLU A 265 -4.67 6.58 -5.56
CA GLU A 265 -3.29 6.15 -5.69
C GLU A 265 -2.85 6.31 -7.15
N LEU A 266 -1.75 7.02 -7.34
CA LEU A 266 -1.08 7.21 -8.61
C LEU A 266 0.28 6.55 -8.54
N ILE A 267 0.57 5.64 -9.49
CA ILE A 267 1.85 4.96 -9.60
C ILE A 267 2.41 5.23 -11.00
N TYR A 268 3.66 5.65 -11.06
CA TYR A 268 4.45 5.70 -12.27
C TYR A 268 5.78 5.00 -12.00
N ASP A 269 6.12 4.03 -12.83
CA ASP A 269 7.36 3.29 -12.79
C ASP A 269 7.80 3.04 -14.24
N ASN A 270 8.97 3.53 -14.61
CA ASN A 270 9.46 3.46 -15.99
C ASN A 270 9.85 2.03 -16.40
N ASP A 271 10.08 1.14 -15.46
CA ASP A 271 10.45 -0.25 -15.70
C ASP A 271 9.21 -1.15 -15.87
N ILE A 272 8.00 -0.66 -15.53
CA ILE A 272 6.74 -1.40 -15.71
C ILE A 272 6.09 -1.00 -17.03
N LEU A 273 6.13 -1.91 -18.01
CA LEU A 273 5.66 -1.66 -19.34
C LEU A 273 4.25 -2.20 -19.58
N PHE A 274 3.43 -1.38 -20.24
CA PHE A 274 2.08 -1.72 -20.66
C PHE A 274 1.99 -1.76 -22.18
N ALA A 275 1.16 -2.65 -22.74
CA ALA A 275 0.88 -2.65 -24.17
C ALA A 275 0.28 -1.31 -24.60
N ASN A 276 0.77 -0.78 -25.72
CA ASN A 276 0.22 0.44 -26.30
C ASN A 276 -1.20 0.22 -26.82
N SER A 277 -2.02 1.28 -26.76
CA SER A 277 -3.43 1.21 -27.20
C SER A 277 -3.60 0.98 -28.70
N ASP A 278 -2.58 1.31 -29.50
CA ASP A 278 -2.51 1.11 -30.94
C ASP A 278 -1.95 -0.27 -31.35
N GLY A 279 -1.59 -1.10 -30.36
CA GLY A 279 -0.99 -2.43 -30.60
C GLY A 279 0.49 -2.40 -31.02
N THR A 280 1.14 -1.23 -31.05
CA THR A 280 2.52 -1.05 -31.52
C THR A 280 3.54 -1.08 -30.40
N GLY A 281 3.69 -2.21 -29.68
CA GLY A 281 4.74 -2.37 -28.66
C GLY A 281 4.28 -2.05 -27.24
N PHE A 282 5.26 -1.74 -26.35
CA PHE A 282 5.05 -1.53 -24.92
C PHE A 282 5.72 -0.23 -24.45
N GLY A 283 5.15 0.43 -23.45
CA GLY A 283 5.72 1.62 -22.84
C GLY A 283 5.24 1.82 -21.39
N PRO A 284 5.98 2.65 -20.60
CA PRO A 284 5.56 2.99 -19.25
C PRO A 284 4.28 3.81 -19.28
N ARG A 285 3.40 3.61 -18.29
CA ARG A 285 2.16 4.36 -18.15
C ARG A 285 1.88 4.67 -16.70
N THR A 286 1.30 5.83 -16.47
CA THR A 286 0.74 6.19 -15.17
C THR A 286 -0.44 5.26 -14.86
N GLN A 287 -0.40 4.63 -13.71
CA GLN A 287 -1.48 3.85 -13.14
C GLN A 287 -2.25 4.73 -12.15
N PHE A 288 -3.56 4.71 -12.21
CA PHE A 288 -4.42 5.48 -11.31
C PHE A 288 -5.54 4.60 -10.76
N ASN A 289 -5.75 4.70 -9.46
CA ASN A 289 -6.84 4.04 -8.76
C ASN A 289 -7.55 5.05 -7.88
N GLU A 290 -8.88 5.04 -7.89
CA GLU A 290 -9.74 5.83 -7.02
C GLU A 290 -10.80 4.94 -6.39
N ASN A 291 -11.03 5.13 -5.09
CA ASN A 291 -12.07 4.43 -4.35
C ASN A 291 -12.85 5.40 -3.48
N MET A 292 -14.18 5.36 -3.57
CA MET A 292 -15.09 6.05 -2.67
C MET A 292 -15.98 5.04 -1.96
N GLN A 293 -15.94 5.04 -0.64
CA GLN A 293 -16.58 4.01 0.18
C GLN A 293 -17.17 4.59 1.46
N LEU A 294 -18.30 4.03 1.91
CA LEU A 294 -18.84 4.23 3.25
C LEU A 294 -18.15 3.27 4.22
N GLY A 295 -17.61 3.76 5.31
CA GLY A 295 -16.80 2.99 6.27
C GLY A 295 -17.39 2.95 7.66
N LEU A 296 -17.48 1.75 8.24
CA LEU A 296 -17.66 1.53 9.67
C LEU A 296 -16.27 1.43 10.30
N VAL A 297 -15.99 2.26 11.32
CA VAL A 297 -14.65 2.44 11.88
C VAL A 297 -14.65 2.22 13.38
N VAL A 298 -13.63 1.55 13.88
CA VAL A 298 -13.31 1.44 15.31
C VAL A 298 -11.85 1.85 15.50
N SER A 299 -11.62 2.75 16.45
CA SER A 299 -10.27 3.18 16.87
C SER A 299 -10.01 2.75 18.31
N PHE A 300 -8.81 2.24 18.64
CA PHE A 300 -8.46 1.70 19.97
C PHE A 300 -6.96 1.73 20.22
#